data_41728d5a6d5215e120c04bc10ce49d22
#
_entry.id   41728d5a6d5215e120c04bc10ce49d22
#
_cell.length_a   1.000
_cell.length_b   1.000
_cell.length_c   1.000
_cell.angle_alpha   90.00
_cell.angle_beta   90.00
_cell.angle_gamma   90.00
#
_symmetry.space_group_name_H-M   'P 1'
#
loop_
_entity.id
_entity.type
_entity.pdbx_description
1 polymer ?
#
loop_
_entity_poly.entity_id
_entity_poly.type
_entity_poly.pdbx_seq_one_letter_code
_entity_poly.pdbx_strand_id
1 'polypeptide(L)'
;MQNAHDPVQPVQPVASALFSAVFDGDENAAVRLLRDGADPDAADEDGESLLYLAAMNNRPGIVRLLLAAGADPARLSRDADLPLCGAACAGHHEVVRALLAAGAEPDQPEEGGFTALAWAVQLGHADTAAALLAAGADPQRPGPDGLPPLVSAVRRGSFGTVRALLFHGARPTHEALTEARRWLATDVEEQLRQEVAQGADPADVVVRRFEEYAGITVSVEVLRPDGGGYGREQQTGHGAIATVLEHELGVRAPFGELLDRALPSPSSQLRSSRGDPTADPDNENWREAAAELAGRGDEVTYRTAAALTRDESALRAAFGVDVLGRLASAAPAFAGRVLALLGTAVEREQESAGATVLARTLVRALGEPGDRAALPLVLRFAGHADAGVRAAAAATLHTLGVGADEPAAQALARLTGDADPVVRHRATLALAWSEADSLDVRESLAARLADHDPATAAEAARGLARRGDPRAVDALARLLTRGEPGSAAYDTATEAVDEVGDERARALLRGTFPRLGT
;
A
#
# COMPACT_ATOMS: atom_id res chain seq x y z
N MET A 1 20.72 -52.38 26.72
CA MET A 1 21.47 -51.46 25.83
C MET A 1 21.07 -50.07 26.23
N GLN A 2 21.98 -49.36 26.91
CA GLN A 2 21.79 -48.04 27.47
C GLN A 2 21.84 -47.00 26.34
N ASN A 3 20.77 -46.21 26.19
CA ASN A 3 20.80 -45.00 25.42
C ASN A 3 21.66 -43.98 26.19
N ALA A 4 22.85 -43.73 25.69
CA ALA A 4 23.65 -42.60 26.13
C ALA A 4 22.97 -41.30 25.67
N HIS A 5 22.38 -40.56 26.60
CA HIS A 5 22.12 -39.15 26.40
C HIS A 5 23.51 -38.48 26.38
N ASP A 6 23.86 -37.91 25.23
CA ASP A 6 24.96 -36.95 25.17
C ASP A 6 24.62 -35.77 26.12
N PRO A 7 25.57 -35.37 27.00
CA PRO A 7 25.32 -34.25 27.89
C PRO A 7 25.21 -32.97 27.05
N VAL A 8 24.07 -32.28 27.17
CA VAL A 8 23.87 -30.92 26.69
C VAL A 8 25.01 -30.07 27.23
N GLN A 9 25.88 -29.55 26.36
CA GLN A 9 26.95 -28.64 26.75
C GLN A 9 26.32 -27.38 27.38
N PRO A 10 26.81 -26.88 28.52
CA PRO A 10 26.28 -25.68 29.14
C PRO A 10 26.48 -24.50 28.18
N VAL A 11 25.38 -23.80 27.82
CA VAL A 11 25.39 -22.59 27.03
C VAL A 11 26.37 -21.61 27.66
N GLN A 12 27.37 -21.16 26.88
CA GLN A 12 28.37 -20.24 27.42
C GLN A 12 27.67 -18.90 27.80
N PRO A 13 28.08 -18.20 28.86
CA PRO A 13 27.44 -16.94 29.32
C PRO A 13 27.33 -15.88 28.22
N VAL A 14 28.25 -15.89 27.25
CA VAL A 14 28.27 -14.98 26.11
C VAL A 14 27.14 -15.32 25.09
N ALA A 15 26.86 -16.61 24.90
CA ALA A 15 25.75 -17.03 24.01
C ALA A 15 24.39 -16.60 24.59
N SER A 16 24.16 -16.81 25.91
CA SER A 16 22.92 -16.38 26.57
C SER A 16 22.73 -14.86 26.48
N ALA A 17 23.81 -14.06 26.60
CA ALA A 17 23.73 -12.61 26.42
C ALA A 17 23.39 -12.21 24.99
N LEU A 18 23.87 -12.94 23.97
CA LEU A 18 23.55 -12.68 22.57
C LEU A 18 22.07 -13.03 22.26
N PHE A 19 21.54 -14.13 22.83
CA PHE A 19 20.11 -14.45 22.72
C PHE A 19 19.23 -13.35 23.32
N SER A 20 19.58 -12.82 24.49
CA SER A 20 18.85 -11.70 25.08
C SER A 20 18.88 -10.46 24.18
N ALA A 21 20.06 -10.11 23.64
CA ALA A 21 20.20 -8.97 22.73
C ALA A 21 19.35 -9.14 21.46
N VAL A 22 19.28 -10.35 20.88
CA VAL A 22 18.45 -10.67 19.71
C VAL A 22 16.98 -10.54 20.06
N PHE A 23 16.54 -11.10 21.16
CA PHE A 23 15.14 -11.06 21.61
C PHE A 23 14.69 -9.62 21.90
N ASP A 24 15.49 -8.83 22.62
CA ASP A 24 15.21 -7.45 22.97
C ASP A 24 15.33 -6.49 21.76
N GLY A 25 16.01 -6.91 20.70
CA GLY A 25 16.29 -6.09 19.53
C GLY A 25 17.42 -5.07 19.75
N ASP A 26 18.32 -5.32 20.72
CA ASP A 26 19.48 -4.43 20.99
C ASP A 26 20.63 -4.70 20.00
N GLU A 27 20.59 -4.00 18.87
CA GLU A 27 21.62 -4.09 17.83
C GLU A 27 23.01 -3.71 18.37
N ASN A 28 23.09 -2.74 19.29
CA ASN A 28 24.37 -2.31 19.84
C ASN A 28 24.98 -3.38 20.75
N ALA A 29 24.18 -4.06 21.56
CA ALA A 29 24.63 -5.20 22.33
C ALA A 29 25.06 -6.36 21.43
N ALA A 30 24.26 -6.69 20.41
CA ALA A 30 24.58 -7.73 19.44
C ALA A 30 25.93 -7.45 18.74
N VAL A 31 26.18 -6.22 18.28
CA VAL A 31 27.46 -5.82 17.66
C VAL A 31 28.62 -6.03 18.61
N ARG A 32 28.51 -5.60 19.89
CA ARG A 32 29.60 -5.79 20.88
C ARG A 32 29.89 -7.26 21.08
N LEU A 33 28.87 -8.06 21.34
CA LEU A 33 29.02 -9.49 21.62
C LEU A 33 29.62 -10.26 20.43
N LEU A 34 29.18 -9.97 19.19
CA LEU A 34 29.74 -10.57 18.00
C LEU A 34 31.21 -10.18 17.78
N ARG A 35 31.59 -8.92 18.06
CA ARG A 35 33.02 -8.47 18.04
C ARG A 35 33.86 -9.13 19.11
N ASP A 36 33.27 -9.46 20.26
CA ASP A 36 33.93 -10.16 21.36
C ASP A 36 34.04 -11.67 21.10
N GLY A 37 33.59 -12.16 19.93
CA GLY A 37 33.75 -13.53 19.48
C GLY A 37 32.59 -14.46 19.85
N ALA A 38 31.39 -13.92 20.11
CA ALA A 38 30.18 -14.74 20.20
C ALA A 38 29.93 -15.46 18.88
N ASP A 39 29.54 -16.73 18.95
CA ASP A 39 29.21 -17.56 17.79
C ASP A 39 27.89 -17.08 17.17
N PRO A 40 27.87 -16.57 15.92
CA PRO A 40 26.63 -16.14 15.25
C PRO A 40 25.68 -17.30 14.92
N ASP A 41 26.18 -18.53 14.90
CA ASP A 41 25.41 -19.77 14.68
C ASP A 41 25.05 -20.50 15.99
N ALA A 42 25.18 -19.84 17.16
CA ALA A 42 24.78 -20.43 18.42
C ALA A 42 23.29 -20.81 18.41
N ALA A 43 22.98 -21.92 19.10
CA ALA A 43 21.63 -22.33 19.42
C ALA A 43 21.35 -22.17 20.91
N ASP A 44 20.10 -21.95 21.30
CA ASP A 44 19.67 -21.91 22.69
C ASP A 44 19.56 -23.31 23.30
N GLU A 45 19.07 -23.39 24.56
CA GLU A 45 18.90 -24.65 25.29
C GLU A 45 17.85 -25.57 24.61
N ASP A 46 16.93 -24.99 23.86
CA ASP A 46 15.90 -25.69 23.11
C ASP A 46 16.34 -26.08 21.69
N GLY A 47 17.50 -25.60 21.23
CA GLY A 47 18.07 -25.86 19.91
C GLY A 47 17.65 -24.85 18.84
N GLU A 48 16.99 -23.73 19.22
CA GLU A 48 16.64 -22.65 18.30
C GLU A 48 17.87 -21.85 17.90
N SER A 49 18.03 -21.56 16.62
CA SER A 49 19.14 -20.75 16.13
C SER A 49 18.87 -19.26 16.32
N LEU A 50 19.95 -18.49 16.61
CA LEU A 50 19.88 -17.02 16.71
C LEU A 50 19.27 -16.37 15.47
N LEU A 51 19.65 -16.88 14.29
CA LEU A 51 19.18 -16.33 13.03
C LEU A 51 17.68 -16.60 12.82
N TYR A 52 17.19 -17.81 13.16
CA TYR A 52 15.76 -18.13 13.11
C TYR A 52 14.96 -17.25 14.08
N LEU A 53 15.45 -17.12 15.33
CA LEU A 53 14.81 -16.29 16.34
C LEU A 53 14.74 -14.81 15.89
N ALA A 54 15.83 -14.26 15.34
CA ALA A 54 15.85 -12.90 14.80
C ALA A 54 14.89 -12.73 13.62
N ALA A 55 14.79 -13.76 12.76
CA ALA A 55 13.90 -13.78 11.61
C ALA A 55 12.42 -13.78 12.01
N MET A 56 12.05 -14.62 12.97
CA MET A 56 10.67 -14.70 13.49
C MET A 56 10.24 -13.45 14.26
N ASN A 57 11.18 -12.75 14.91
CA ASN A 57 10.89 -11.53 15.69
C ASN A 57 10.99 -10.24 14.87
N ASN A 58 11.06 -10.31 13.54
CA ASN A 58 11.18 -9.14 12.65
C ASN A 58 12.33 -8.20 13.06
N ARG A 59 13.55 -8.74 13.16
CA ARG A 59 14.76 -7.97 13.54
C ARG A 59 15.72 -7.84 12.35
N PRO A 60 15.37 -7.12 11.28
CA PRO A 60 16.18 -7.08 10.04
C PRO A 60 17.59 -6.54 10.26
N GLY A 61 17.80 -5.61 11.20
CA GLY A 61 19.12 -5.11 11.58
C GLY A 61 19.98 -6.21 12.19
N ILE A 62 19.45 -6.96 13.15
CA ILE A 62 20.15 -8.08 13.80
C ILE A 62 20.40 -9.21 12.81
N VAL A 63 19.44 -9.53 11.95
CA VAL A 63 19.63 -10.52 10.88
C VAL A 63 20.83 -10.16 10.02
N ARG A 64 20.93 -8.90 9.56
CA ARG A 64 22.10 -8.43 8.81
C ARG A 64 23.41 -8.52 9.59
N LEU A 65 23.38 -8.23 10.89
CA LEU A 65 24.57 -8.34 11.74
C LEU A 65 25.03 -9.79 11.91
N LEU A 66 24.12 -10.72 12.16
CA LEU A 66 24.44 -12.16 12.28
C LEU A 66 25.02 -12.70 10.98
N LEU A 67 24.37 -12.41 9.84
CA LEU A 67 24.83 -12.82 8.50
C LEU A 67 26.21 -12.21 8.16
N ALA A 68 26.44 -10.93 8.49
CA ALA A 68 27.73 -10.28 8.33
C ALA A 68 28.84 -10.88 9.25
N ALA A 69 28.46 -11.44 10.39
CA ALA A 69 29.36 -12.17 11.30
C ALA A 69 29.62 -13.61 10.85
N GLY A 70 28.96 -14.09 9.78
CA GLY A 70 29.16 -15.41 9.18
C GLY A 70 28.11 -16.46 9.58
N ALA A 71 26.95 -16.06 10.10
CA ALA A 71 25.86 -16.99 10.33
C ALA A 71 25.43 -17.67 9.01
N ASP A 72 25.15 -18.96 9.09
CA ASP A 72 24.65 -19.73 7.95
C ASP A 72 23.16 -19.41 7.70
N PRO A 73 22.79 -18.79 6.54
CA PRO A 73 21.41 -18.45 6.23
C PRO A 73 20.48 -19.68 6.11
N ALA A 74 21.04 -20.87 5.93
CA ALA A 74 20.30 -22.14 5.88
C ALA A 74 20.34 -22.93 7.19
N ARG A 75 20.82 -22.31 8.29
CA ARG A 75 20.86 -22.96 9.59
C ARG A 75 19.44 -23.28 10.08
N LEU A 76 19.15 -24.56 10.19
CA LEU A 76 17.84 -25.03 10.63
C LEU A 76 17.56 -24.67 12.11
N SER A 77 16.30 -24.41 12.41
CA SER A 77 15.75 -24.35 13.75
C SER A 77 15.73 -25.73 14.41
N ARG A 78 15.29 -25.79 15.66
CA ARG A 78 15.03 -27.05 16.38
C ARG A 78 14.07 -27.98 15.65
N ASP A 79 12.99 -27.41 15.07
CA ASP A 79 11.94 -28.14 14.38
C ASP A 79 12.23 -28.33 12.89
N ALA A 80 13.50 -28.13 12.49
CA ALA A 80 14.01 -28.23 11.13
C ALA A 80 13.43 -27.19 10.16
N ASP A 81 13.00 -26.02 10.69
CA ASP A 81 12.52 -24.90 9.90
C ASP A 81 13.67 -24.03 9.41
N LEU A 82 13.50 -23.40 8.26
CA LEU A 82 14.46 -22.48 7.69
C LEU A 82 14.17 -21.03 8.13
N PRO A 83 15.19 -20.21 8.45
CA PRO A 83 14.99 -18.79 8.77
C PRO A 83 14.21 -18.05 7.67
N LEU A 84 14.44 -18.39 6.40
CA LEU A 84 13.72 -17.80 5.26
C LEU A 84 12.24 -18.17 5.26
N CYS A 85 11.91 -19.43 5.57
CA CYS A 85 10.53 -19.90 5.65
C CYS A 85 9.81 -19.31 6.88
N GLY A 86 10.46 -19.25 8.03
CA GLY A 86 9.92 -18.59 9.23
C GLY A 86 9.61 -17.12 8.98
N ALA A 87 10.56 -16.36 8.40
CA ALA A 87 10.33 -14.97 8.03
C ALA A 87 9.19 -14.81 7.00
N ALA A 88 9.08 -15.74 6.04
CA ALA A 88 8.02 -15.70 5.03
C ALA A 88 6.64 -16.05 5.63
N CYS A 89 6.58 -17.00 6.54
CA CYS A 89 5.38 -17.34 7.31
C CYS A 89 4.88 -16.15 8.13
N ALA A 90 5.79 -15.40 8.75
CA ALA A 90 5.46 -14.21 9.53
C ALA A 90 5.26 -12.92 8.70
N GLY A 91 5.49 -12.95 7.38
CA GLY A 91 5.32 -11.79 6.50
C GLY A 91 6.43 -10.74 6.58
N HIS A 92 7.59 -11.07 7.12
CA HIS A 92 8.69 -10.15 7.40
C HIS A 92 9.57 -9.89 6.16
N HIS A 93 9.05 -9.16 5.18
CA HIS A 93 9.68 -8.97 3.86
C HIS A 93 11.09 -8.38 3.91
N GLU A 94 11.42 -7.47 4.87
CA GLU A 94 12.78 -6.91 5.02
C GLU A 94 13.77 -7.97 5.52
N VAL A 95 13.34 -8.87 6.39
CA VAL A 95 14.15 -10.02 6.84
C VAL A 95 14.36 -10.99 5.68
N VAL A 96 13.30 -11.28 4.91
CA VAL A 96 13.38 -12.13 3.71
C VAL A 96 14.40 -11.57 2.72
N ARG A 97 14.39 -10.26 2.45
CA ARG A 97 15.38 -9.60 1.59
C ARG A 97 16.81 -9.74 2.12
N ALA A 98 16.99 -9.59 3.44
CA ALA A 98 18.31 -9.73 4.05
C ALA A 98 18.86 -11.15 3.94
N LEU A 99 18.03 -12.16 4.16
CA LEU A 99 18.41 -13.58 4.02
C LEU A 99 18.75 -13.94 2.58
N LEU A 100 17.92 -13.53 1.62
CA LEU A 100 18.15 -13.74 0.19
C LEU A 100 19.44 -13.06 -0.31
N ALA A 101 19.70 -11.82 0.15
CA ALA A 101 20.94 -11.11 -0.16
C ALA A 101 22.18 -11.80 0.41
N ALA A 102 22.05 -12.58 1.49
CA ALA A 102 23.11 -13.40 2.07
C ALA A 102 23.26 -14.79 1.44
N GLY A 103 22.46 -15.11 0.41
CA GLY A 103 22.56 -16.36 -0.34
C GLY A 103 21.63 -17.47 0.15
N ALA A 104 20.59 -17.16 0.92
CA ALA A 104 19.53 -18.13 1.19
C ALA A 104 18.86 -18.58 -0.12
N GLU A 105 18.68 -19.88 -0.32
CA GLU A 105 18.06 -20.44 -1.51
C GLU A 105 16.53 -20.22 -1.48
N PRO A 106 15.94 -19.48 -2.45
CA PRO A 106 14.53 -19.07 -2.39
C PRO A 106 13.55 -20.26 -2.47
N ASP A 107 13.95 -21.36 -3.11
CA ASP A 107 13.11 -22.56 -3.32
C ASP A 107 13.49 -23.74 -2.43
N GLN A 108 14.33 -23.53 -1.40
CA GLN A 108 14.67 -24.59 -0.44
C GLN A 108 13.41 -24.97 0.38
N PRO A 109 12.98 -26.26 0.36
CA PRO A 109 11.83 -26.69 1.15
C PRO A 109 12.24 -27.08 2.57
N GLU A 110 11.34 -26.89 3.53
CA GLU A 110 11.38 -27.47 4.86
C GLU A 110 10.95 -28.96 4.87
N GLU A 111 11.03 -29.60 6.04
CA GLU A 111 10.66 -31.01 6.20
C GLU A 111 9.22 -31.30 5.76
N GLY A 112 8.28 -30.36 5.98
CA GLY A 112 6.88 -30.44 5.52
C GLY A 112 6.67 -30.19 4.03
N GLY A 113 7.74 -29.91 3.26
CA GLY A 113 7.69 -29.61 1.83
C GLY A 113 7.28 -28.17 1.51
N PHE A 114 7.08 -27.31 2.52
CA PHE A 114 6.84 -25.90 2.31
C PHE A 114 8.11 -25.19 1.88
N THR A 115 7.98 -24.29 0.91
CA THR A 115 8.99 -23.27 0.60
C THR A 115 8.58 -21.93 1.21
N ALA A 116 9.50 -21.00 1.29
CA ALA A 116 9.18 -19.64 1.73
C ALA A 116 8.05 -19.00 0.88
N LEU A 117 8.07 -19.23 -0.44
CA LEU A 117 6.99 -18.75 -1.33
C LEU A 117 5.65 -19.43 -1.01
N ALA A 118 5.62 -20.72 -0.72
CA ALA A 118 4.38 -21.42 -0.36
C ALA A 118 3.76 -20.84 0.92
N TRP A 119 4.57 -20.53 1.94
CA TRP A 119 4.12 -19.85 3.16
C TRP A 119 3.56 -18.46 2.88
N ALA A 120 4.33 -17.62 2.17
CA ALA A 120 3.89 -16.27 1.84
C ALA A 120 2.58 -16.23 1.04
N VAL A 121 2.42 -17.15 0.09
CA VAL A 121 1.21 -17.30 -0.75
C VAL A 121 0.01 -17.76 0.08
N GLN A 122 0.18 -18.79 0.90
CA GLN A 122 -0.90 -19.34 1.72
C GLN A 122 -1.45 -18.32 2.73
N LEU A 123 -0.58 -17.48 3.27
CA LEU A 123 -0.94 -16.48 4.26
C LEU A 123 -1.27 -15.11 3.64
N GLY A 124 -1.03 -14.93 2.34
CA GLY A 124 -1.38 -13.72 1.60
C GLY A 124 -0.40 -12.56 1.80
N HIS A 125 0.85 -12.84 2.17
CA HIS A 125 1.90 -11.86 2.38
C HIS A 125 2.49 -11.37 1.04
N ALA A 126 1.81 -10.43 0.38
CA ALA A 126 2.11 -10.00 -0.98
C ALA A 126 3.54 -9.46 -1.16
N ASP A 127 4.02 -8.60 -0.24
CA ASP A 127 5.37 -8.01 -0.32
C ASP A 127 6.47 -9.05 -0.13
N THR A 128 6.21 -10.03 0.73
CA THR A 128 7.10 -11.17 0.96
C THR A 128 7.15 -12.08 -0.27
N ALA A 129 5.99 -12.41 -0.85
CA ALA A 129 5.93 -13.17 -2.09
C ALA A 129 6.65 -12.45 -3.25
N ALA A 130 6.45 -11.13 -3.38
CA ALA A 130 7.14 -10.32 -4.38
C ALA A 130 8.67 -10.33 -4.19
N ALA A 131 9.16 -10.24 -2.95
CA ALA A 131 10.58 -10.30 -2.64
C ALA A 131 11.20 -11.66 -3.01
N LEU A 132 10.52 -12.75 -2.69
CA LEU A 132 10.95 -14.12 -3.03
C LEU A 132 10.97 -14.35 -4.54
N LEU A 133 9.92 -13.95 -5.25
CA LEU A 133 9.81 -14.06 -6.70
C LEU A 133 10.88 -13.21 -7.42
N ALA A 134 11.14 -12.00 -6.92
CA ALA A 134 12.22 -11.15 -7.44
C ALA A 134 13.62 -11.77 -7.26
N ALA A 135 13.80 -12.61 -6.23
CA ALA A 135 15.02 -13.36 -5.98
C ALA A 135 15.09 -14.69 -6.73
N GLY A 136 14.09 -15.03 -7.56
CA GLY A 136 14.09 -16.19 -8.43
C GLY A 136 13.34 -17.41 -7.91
N ALA A 137 12.49 -17.27 -6.88
CA ALA A 137 11.58 -18.35 -6.49
C ALA A 137 10.68 -18.75 -7.69
N ASP A 138 10.45 -20.05 -7.86
CA ASP A 138 9.66 -20.57 -8.98
C ASP A 138 8.16 -20.31 -8.78
N PRO A 139 7.52 -19.42 -9.59
CA PRO A 139 6.10 -19.09 -9.46
C PRO A 139 5.16 -20.24 -9.84
N GLN A 140 5.70 -21.36 -10.36
CA GLN A 140 4.93 -22.53 -10.79
C GLN A 140 5.08 -23.72 -9.82
N ARG A 141 6.01 -23.66 -8.86
CA ARG A 141 6.29 -24.78 -7.97
C ARG A 141 5.10 -25.05 -7.06
N PRO A 142 4.44 -26.23 -7.15
CA PRO A 142 3.31 -26.54 -6.29
C PRO A 142 3.68 -26.55 -4.81
N GLY A 143 2.74 -26.12 -3.98
CA GLY A 143 2.84 -26.27 -2.53
C GLY A 143 2.69 -27.73 -2.06
N PRO A 144 2.79 -27.98 -0.75
CA PRO A 144 2.65 -29.33 -0.18
C PRO A 144 1.28 -29.97 -0.44
N ASP A 145 0.25 -29.16 -0.65
CA ASP A 145 -1.10 -29.58 -1.03
C ASP A 145 -1.23 -29.95 -2.53
N GLY A 146 -0.16 -29.83 -3.29
CA GLY A 146 -0.11 -30.08 -4.72
C GLY A 146 -0.71 -28.98 -5.59
N LEU A 147 -1.14 -27.85 -4.99
CA LEU A 147 -1.72 -26.74 -5.73
C LEU A 147 -0.66 -25.80 -6.28
N PRO A 148 -0.84 -25.29 -7.52
CA PRO A 148 -0.03 -24.21 -8.03
C PRO A 148 -0.15 -22.96 -7.13
N PRO A 149 0.94 -22.16 -6.94
CA PRO A 149 0.90 -20.95 -6.11
C PRO A 149 -0.21 -19.98 -6.49
N LEU A 150 -0.49 -19.84 -7.79
CA LEU A 150 -1.58 -18.97 -8.28
C LEU A 150 -2.96 -19.41 -7.76
N VAL A 151 -3.25 -20.72 -7.72
CA VAL A 151 -4.53 -21.23 -7.21
C VAL A 151 -4.63 -21.03 -5.71
N SER A 152 -3.53 -21.22 -4.97
CA SER A 152 -3.48 -20.99 -3.52
C SER A 152 -3.69 -19.50 -3.19
N ALA A 153 -3.06 -18.58 -3.94
CA ALA A 153 -3.26 -17.13 -3.79
C ALA A 153 -4.71 -16.71 -4.09
N VAL A 154 -5.32 -17.31 -5.11
CA VAL A 154 -6.75 -17.11 -5.43
C VAL A 154 -7.64 -17.59 -4.28
N ARG A 155 -7.39 -18.75 -3.71
CA ARG A 155 -8.13 -19.25 -2.54
C ARG A 155 -8.02 -18.31 -1.35
N ARG A 156 -6.83 -17.78 -1.09
CA ARG A 156 -6.60 -16.79 -0.03
C ARG A 156 -7.29 -15.46 -0.32
N GLY A 157 -7.64 -15.17 -1.58
CA GLY A 157 -8.20 -13.88 -2.00
C GLY A 157 -7.19 -12.74 -2.01
N SER A 158 -5.90 -13.06 -2.01
CA SER A 158 -4.80 -12.09 -1.99
C SER A 158 -4.51 -11.56 -3.38
N PHE A 159 -5.12 -10.42 -3.73
CA PHE A 159 -4.90 -9.79 -5.03
C PHE A 159 -3.44 -9.37 -5.24
N GLY A 160 -2.80 -8.81 -4.20
CA GLY A 160 -1.38 -8.42 -4.27
C GLY A 160 -0.47 -9.60 -4.59
N THR A 161 -0.71 -10.76 -3.95
CA THR A 161 0.05 -12.00 -4.22
C THR A 161 -0.22 -12.53 -5.64
N VAL A 162 -1.47 -12.52 -6.11
CA VAL A 162 -1.82 -12.90 -7.49
C VAL A 162 -1.09 -12.01 -8.50
N ARG A 163 -1.09 -10.69 -8.28
CA ARG A 163 -0.35 -9.76 -9.15
C ARG A 163 1.15 -10.03 -9.17
N ALA A 164 1.75 -10.27 -8.00
CA ALA A 164 3.17 -10.59 -7.91
C ALA A 164 3.50 -11.88 -8.67
N LEU A 165 2.70 -12.93 -8.51
CA LEU A 165 2.86 -14.19 -9.23
C LEU A 165 2.75 -14.02 -10.75
N LEU A 166 1.72 -13.34 -11.24
CA LEU A 166 1.54 -13.09 -12.68
C LEU A 166 2.67 -12.24 -13.25
N PHE A 167 3.10 -11.19 -12.55
CA PHE A 167 4.22 -10.33 -12.96
C PHE A 167 5.53 -11.12 -13.09
N HIS A 168 5.76 -12.12 -12.24
CA HIS A 168 6.93 -12.99 -12.28
C HIS A 168 6.72 -14.28 -13.09
N GLY A 169 5.69 -14.34 -13.94
CA GLY A 169 5.52 -15.37 -14.95
C GLY A 169 4.68 -16.58 -14.52
N ALA A 170 3.92 -16.51 -13.44
CA ALA A 170 2.90 -17.51 -13.16
C ALA A 170 1.89 -17.55 -14.31
N ARG A 171 1.52 -18.77 -14.74
CA ARG A 171 0.61 -18.94 -15.88
C ARG A 171 -0.85 -18.84 -15.42
N PRO A 172 -1.66 -17.92 -15.98
CA PRO A 172 -3.07 -17.88 -15.69
C PRO A 172 -3.76 -19.14 -16.22
N THR A 173 -4.66 -19.71 -15.41
CA THR A 173 -5.38 -20.95 -15.76
C THR A 173 -6.87 -20.79 -15.58
N HIS A 174 -7.66 -21.57 -16.35
CA HIS A 174 -9.11 -21.61 -16.18
C HIS A 174 -9.51 -22.21 -14.82
N GLU A 175 -8.65 -23.03 -14.20
CA GLU A 175 -8.85 -23.53 -12.84
C GLU A 175 -8.79 -22.39 -11.82
N ALA A 176 -7.76 -21.53 -11.89
CA ALA A 176 -7.63 -20.35 -11.05
C ALA A 176 -8.84 -19.39 -11.22
N LEU A 177 -9.28 -19.18 -12.47
CA LEU A 177 -10.45 -18.35 -12.75
C LEU A 177 -11.74 -18.98 -12.17
N THR A 178 -11.91 -20.29 -12.31
CA THR A 178 -13.07 -21.00 -11.75
C THR A 178 -13.11 -20.88 -10.23
N GLU A 179 -11.95 -21.00 -9.60
CA GLU A 179 -11.82 -20.81 -8.14
C GLU A 179 -12.15 -19.38 -7.72
N ALA A 180 -11.63 -18.37 -8.43
CA ALA A 180 -11.96 -16.97 -8.16
C ALA A 180 -13.48 -16.70 -8.27
N ARG A 181 -14.12 -17.21 -9.31
CA ARG A 181 -15.58 -17.07 -9.53
C ARG A 181 -16.41 -17.80 -8.48
N ARG A 182 -15.93 -18.94 -7.97
CA ARG A 182 -16.58 -19.63 -6.85
C ARG A 182 -16.64 -18.73 -5.61
N TRP A 183 -15.56 -18.05 -5.31
CA TRP A 183 -15.48 -17.14 -4.17
C TRP A 183 -16.33 -15.86 -4.34
N LEU A 184 -16.55 -15.38 -5.57
CA LEU A 184 -17.47 -14.26 -5.83
C LEU A 184 -18.92 -14.57 -5.43
N ALA A 185 -19.32 -15.84 -5.48
CA ALA A 185 -20.65 -16.28 -5.07
C ALA A 185 -20.74 -16.60 -3.57
N THR A 186 -19.62 -16.45 -2.82
CA THR A 186 -19.51 -16.83 -1.41
C THR A 186 -19.60 -15.61 -0.51
N ASP A 187 -20.49 -15.62 0.49
CA ASP A 187 -20.43 -14.67 1.60
C ASP A 187 -19.30 -15.10 2.55
N VAL A 188 -18.15 -14.41 2.43
CA VAL A 188 -16.93 -14.76 3.18
C VAL A 188 -17.15 -14.69 4.70
N GLU A 189 -17.86 -13.65 5.18
CA GLU A 189 -18.13 -13.52 6.61
C GLU A 189 -18.99 -14.68 7.13
N GLU A 190 -20.04 -15.02 6.39
CA GLU A 190 -20.92 -16.11 6.77
C GLU A 190 -20.19 -17.45 6.73
N GLN A 191 -19.35 -17.69 5.72
CA GLN A 191 -18.52 -18.90 5.66
C GLN A 191 -17.57 -18.99 6.86
N LEU A 192 -16.85 -17.91 7.18
CA LEU A 192 -15.94 -17.89 8.34
C LEU A 192 -16.70 -18.10 9.67
N ARG A 193 -17.91 -17.53 9.81
CA ARG A 193 -18.75 -17.77 10.97
C ARG A 193 -19.14 -19.25 11.11
N GLN A 194 -19.50 -19.90 10.01
CA GLN A 194 -19.83 -21.33 10.00
C GLN A 194 -18.62 -22.20 10.35
N GLU A 195 -17.42 -21.83 9.92
CA GLU A 195 -16.20 -22.58 10.20
C GLU A 195 -15.71 -22.42 11.65
N VAL A 196 -15.81 -21.22 12.22
CA VAL A 196 -15.14 -20.85 13.48
C VAL A 196 -16.14 -20.78 14.64
N ALA A 197 -17.33 -20.24 14.42
CA ALA A 197 -18.28 -19.89 15.48
C ALA A 197 -19.37 -20.96 15.72
N GLN A 198 -19.23 -22.16 15.14
CA GLN A 198 -20.22 -23.23 15.29
C GLN A 198 -20.36 -23.63 16.77
N GLY A 199 -21.54 -23.33 17.35
CA GLY A 199 -21.83 -23.62 18.76
C GLY A 199 -21.30 -22.60 19.77
N ALA A 200 -20.70 -21.50 19.33
CA ALA A 200 -20.28 -20.40 20.18
C ALA A 200 -21.48 -19.47 20.53
N ASP A 201 -21.41 -18.81 21.69
CA ASP A 201 -22.37 -17.73 21.99
C ASP A 201 -22.14 -16.57 21.01
N PRO A 202 -23.19 -16.03 20.36
CA PRO A 202 -23.06 -14.88 19.48
C PRO A 202 -22.39 -13.66 20.12
N ALA A 203 -22.47 -13.52 21.43
CA ALA A 203 -21.81 -12.43 22.18
C ALA A 203 -20.28 -12.57 22.22
N ASP A 204 -19.75 -13.78 22.06
CA ASP A 204 -18.32 -14.08 22.06
C ASP A 204 -17.71 -14.01 20.65
N VAL A 205 -18.52 -13.85 19.60
CA VAL A 205 -18.05 -13.80 18.21
C VAL A 205 -17.75 -12.37 17.81
N VAL A 206 -16.49 -12.11 17.49
CA VAL A 206 -16.02 -10.81 17.01
C VAL A 206 -15.69 -10.89 15.52
N VAL A 207 -16.27 -9.98 14.74
CA VAL A 207 -15.95 -9.82 13.31
C VAL A 207 -15.23 -8.51 13.13
N ARG A 208 -14.09 -8.56 12.44
CA ARG A 208 -13.32 -7.38 12.08
C ARG A 208 -13.13 -7.34 10.57
N ARG A 209 -13.14 -6.13 10.02
CA ARG A 209 -12.72 -5.85 8.65
C ARG A 209 -11.64 -4.80 8.73
N PHE A 210 -10.51 -5.08 8.11
CA PHE A 210 -9.36 -4.18 8.10
C PHE A 210 -8.62 -4.29 6.78
N GLU A 211 -7.90 -3.25 6.44
CA GLU A 211 -7.04 -3.24 5.26
C GLU A 211 -5.68 -3.82 5.64
N GLU A 212 -5.23 -4.81 4.88
CA GLU A 212 -3.96 -5.47 5.05
C GLU A 212 -3.37 -5.82 3.69
N TYR A 213 -2.07 -5.55 3.49
CA TYR A 213 -1.37 -5.84 2.23
C TYR A 213 -2.09 -5.34 0.97
N ALA A 214 -2.66 -4.13 1.04
CA ALA A 214 -3.43 -3.48 -0.02
C ALA A 214 -4.74 -4.19 -0.40
N GLY A 215 -5.30 -5.01 0.49
CA GLY A 215 -6.60 -5.68 0.32
C GLY A 215 -7.41 -5.67 1.61
N ILE A 216 -8.71 -5.92 1.49
CA ILE A 216 -9.59 -6.01 2.66
C ILE A 216 -9.59 -7.45 3.17
N THR A 217 -9.30 -7.58 4.46
CA THR A 217 -9.34 -8.84 5.20
C THR A 217 -10.56 -8.86 6.13
N VAL A 218 -11.29 -9.97 6.11
CA VAL A 218 -12.36 -10.27 7.06
C VAL A 218 -11.81 -11.29 8.05
N SER A 219 -11.86 -10.98 9.35
CA SER A 219 -11.51 -11.88 10.45
C SER A 219 -12.75 -12.19 11.28
N VAL A 220 -12.93 -13.46 11.61
CA VAL A 220 -13.94 -13.94 12.56
C VAL A 220 -13.23 -14.67 13.69
N GLU A 221 -13.40 -14.18 14.90
CA GLU A 221 -12.75 -14.70 16.11
C GLU A 221 -13.81 -15.07 17.15
N VAL A 222 -13.58 -16.15 17.88
CA VAL A 222 -14.36 -16.53 19.08
C VAL A 222 -13.49 -16.27 20.30
N LEU A 223 -13.92 -15.33 21.13
CA LEU A 223 -13.24 -15.00 22.38
C LEU A 223 -13.61 -16.01 23.46
N ARG A 224 -12.63 -16.39 24.29
CA ARG A 224 -12.83 -17.28 25.43
C ARG A 224 -12.83 -16.48 26.74
N PRO A 225 -13.53 -16.95 27.78
CA PRO A 225 -13.55 -16.30 29.09
C PRO A 225 -12.19 -16.16 29.77
N ASP A 226 -11.21 -16.98 29.38
CA ASP A 226 -9.83 -16.97 29.86
C ASP A 226 -8.94 -15.92 29.17
N GLY A 227 -9.51 -15.13 28.24
CA GLY A 227 -8.81 -14.11 27.48
C GLY A 227 -8.09 -14.66 26.23
N GLY A 228 -8.14 -15.97 25.99
CA GLY A 228 -7.72 -16.57 24.75
C GLY A 228 -8.80 -16.48 23.67
N GLY A 229 -8.45 -16.83 22.44
CA GLY A 229 -9.39 -16.89 21.34
C GLY A 229 -8.85 -17.77 20.22
N TYR A 230 -9.73 -18.11 19.30
CA TYR A 230 -9.36 -18.73 18.03
C TYR A 230 -10.19 -18.09 16.93
N GLY A 231 -9.61 -17.99 15.76
CA GLY A 231 -10.28 -17.32 14.65
C GLY A 231 -9.72 -17.77 13.31
N ARG A 232 -10.35 -17.24 12.27
CA ARG A 232 -9.88 -17.35 10.89
C ARG A 232 -10.08 -16.01 10.19
N GLU A 233 -9.25 -15.79 9.20
CA GLU A 233 -9.31 -14.60 8.38
C GLU A 233 -9.21 -14.97 6.90
N GLN A 234 -9.79 -14.13 6.06
CA GLN A 234 -9.83 -14.29 4.62
C GLN A 234 -9.74 -12.93 3.94
N GLN A 235 -8.84 -12.81 2.97
CA GLN A 235 -8.80 -11.64 2.09
C GLN A 235 -9.92 -11.70 1.05
N THR A 236 -10.41 -10.55 0.61
CA THR A 236 -11.61 -10.46 -0.23
C THR A 236 -11.38 -9.88 -1.62
N GLY A 237 -10.16 -9.96 -2.12
CA GLY A 237 -9.76 -9.44 -3.44
C GLY A 237 -10.26 -10.25 -4.65
N HIS A 238 -11.18 -11.19 -4.46
CA HIS A 238 -11.62 -12.12 -5.51
C HIS A 238 -12.24 -11.42 -6.73
N GLY A 239 -12.84 -10.24 -6.55
CA GLY A 239 -13.37 -9.43 -7.66
C GLY A 239 -12.27 -8.95 -8.60
N ALA A 240 -11.21 -8.39 -8.03
CA ALA A 240 -10.03 -7.94 -8.77
C ALA A 240 -9.30 -9.14 -9.41
N ILE A 241 -9.12 -10.22 -8.63
CA ILE A 241 -8.49 -11.46 -9.11
C ILE A 241 -9.23 -12.03 -10.32
N ALA A 242 -10.56 -12.17 -10.24
CA ALA A 242 -11.34 -12.69 -11.35
C ALA A 242 -11.21 -11.78 -12.59
N THR A 243 -11.23 -10.46 -12.39
CA THR A 243 -11.12 -9.49 -13.48
C THR A 243 -9.76 -9.58 -14.19
N VAL A 244 -8.66 -9.66 -13.43
CA VAL A 244 -7.32 -9.80 -14.03
C VAL A 244 -7.15 -11.16 -14.72
N LEU A 245 -7.60 -12.26 -14.10
CA LEU A 245 -7.51 -13.58 -14.74
C LEU A 245 -8.35 -13.68 -16.01
N GLU A 246 -9.52 -13.03 -16.06
CA GLU A 246 -10.34 -12.94 -17.27
C GLU A 246 -9.62 -12.18 -18.37
N HIS A 247 -9.01 -11.05 -18.04
CA HIS A 247 -8.18 -10.28 -18.98
C HIS A 247 -7.04 -11.12 -19.56
N GLU A 248 -6.26 -11.77 -18.70
CA GLU A 248 -5.12 -12.63 -19.10
C GLU A 248 -5.55 -13.84 -19.96
N LEU A 249 -6.73 -14.38 -19.71
CA LEU A 249 -7.30 -15.51 -20.46
C LEU A 249 -8.12 -15.10 -21.69
N GLY A 250 -8.25 -13.78 -21.96
CA GLY A 250 -9.07 -13.26 -23.05
C GLY A 250 -10.59 -13.47 -22.86
N VAL A 251 -11.04 -13.64 -21.63
CA VAL A 251 -12.45 -13.78 -21.26
C VAL A 251 -13.03 -12.39 -20.99
N ARG A 252 -14.09 -12.02 -21.70
CA ARG A 252 -14.71 -10.70 -21.57
C ARG A 252 -15.96 -10.76 -20.69
N ALA A 253 -15.85 -10.31 -19.43
CA ALA A 253 -16.99 -10.21 -18.52
C ALA A 253 -17.98 -9.10 -18.96
N PRO A 254 -19.29 -9.28 -18.78
CA PRO A 254 -20.28 -8.21 -19.00
C PRO A 254 -20.04 -7.00 -18.09
N PHE A 255 -20.43 -5.79 -18.56
CA PHE A 255 -20.31 -4.56 -17.76
C PHE A 255 -20.99 -4.68 -16.38
N GLY A 256 -22.23 -5.23 -16.36
CA GLY A 256 -22.98 -5.37 -15.11
C GLY A 256 -22.28 -6.27 -14.08
N GLU A 257 -21.64 -7.35 -14.54
CA GLU A 257 -20.88 -8.25 -13.66
C GLU A 257 -19.65 -7.55 -13.04
N LEU A 258 -18.93 -6.76 -13.83
CA LEU A 258 -17.80 -5.96 -13.32
C LEU A 258 -18.27 -4.87 -12.35
N LEU A 259 -19.41 -4.23 -12.62
CA LEU A 259 -20.04 -3.29 -11.71
C LEU A 259 -20.41 -3.95 -10.37
N ASP A 260 -21.00 -5.15 -10.42
CA ASP A 260 -21.40 -5.88 -9.21
C ASP A 260 -20.18 -6.32 -8.37
N ARG A 261 -19.05 -6.62 -9.02
CA ARG A 261 -17.78 -6.90 -8.32
C ARG A 261 -17.16 -5.66 -7.65
N ALA A 262 -17.31 -4.50 -8.29
CA ALA A 262 -16.78 -3.24 -7.81
C ALA A 262 -17.51 -2.71 -6.58
N LEU A 263 -18.79 -3.04 -6.44
CA LEU A 263 -19.64 -2.49 -5.39
C LEU A 263 -19.78 -3.45 -4.21
N PRO A 264 -19.87 -2.93 -2.96
CA PRO A 264 -20.14 -3.76 -1.81
C PRO A 264 -21.52 -4.43 -1.94
N SER A 265 -21.59 -5.69 -1.50
CA SER A 265 -22.86 -6.43 -1.57
C SER A 265 -23.93 -5.75 -0.70
N PRO A 266 -25.22 -5.87 -1.06
CA PRO A 266 -26.31 -5.30 -0.26
C PRO A 266 -26.33 -5.78 1.20
N SER A 267 -25.88 -7.00 1.47
CA SER A 267 -25.76 -7.57 2.80
C SER A 267 -24.64 -6.93 3.63
N SER A 268 -23.55 -6.50 3.00
CA SER A 268 -22.47 -5.78 3.67
C SER A 268 -22.84 -4.33 3.99
N GLN A 269 -23.60 -3.68 3.12
CA GLN A 269 -24.08 -2.30 3.33
C GLN A 269 -24.99 -2.15 4.55
N LEU A 270 -25.83 -3.15 4.84
CA LEU A 270 -26.74 -3.14 6.00
C LEU A 270 -26.04 -3.32 7.35
N ARG A 271 -24.81 -3.87 7.36
CA ARG A 271 -24.06 -4.19 8.59
C ARG A 271 -23.01 -3.14 8.95
N SER A 272 -22.77 -2.17 8.08
CA SER A 272 -21.72 -1.15 8.25
C SER A 272 -22.30 0.14 8.84
N SER A 273 -22.12 0.34 10.14
CA SER A 273 -22.53 1.57 10.83
C SER A 273 -21.49 2.72 10.76
N ARG A 274 -20.31 2.49 10.20
CA ARG A 274 -19.26 3.51 9.97
C ARG A 274 -18.32 3.05 8.85
N GLY A 275 -18.46 3.68 7.66
CA GLY A 275 -17.47 3.64 6.58
C GLY A 275 -17.01 2.23 6.20
N ASP A 276 -17.79 1.53 5.38
CA ASP A 276 -17.35 0.25 4.79
C ASP A 276 -16.18 0.53 3.83
N PRO A 277 -14.96 0.06 4.12
CA PRO A 277 -13.81 0.26 3.23
C PRO A 277 -14.03 -0.38 1.85
N THR A 278 -14.96 -1.33 1.71
CA THR A 278 -15.34 -1.91 0.41
C THR A 278 -16.06 -0.91 -0.51
N ALA A 279 -16.60 0.17 0.02
CA ALA A 279 -17.26 1.23 -0.74
C ALA A 279 -16.30 2.34 -1.22
N ASP A 280 -15.00 2.20 -0.95
CA ASP A 280 -13.99 3.17 -1.40
C ASP A 280 -13.63 2.93 -2.87
N PRO A 281 -13.66 3.97 -3.75
CA PRO A 281 -13.12 3.90 -5.11
C PRO A 281 -11.64 3.50 -5.18
N ASP A 282 -10.91 3.56 -4.08
CA ASP A 282 -9.53 3.09 -4.00
C ASP A 282 -9.42 1.58 -3.72
N ASN A 283 -10.54 0.90 -3.47
CA ASN A 283 -10.61 -0.55 -3.34
C ASN A 283 -10.16 -1.25 -4.64
N GLU A 284 -9.42 -2.32 -4.50
CA GLU A 284 -8.84 -3.08 -5.62
C GLU A 284 -9.91 -3.64 -6.59
N ASN A 285 -11.04 -4.15 -6.07
CA ASN A 285 -12.11 -4.67 -6.92
C ASN A 285 -12.70 -3.58 -7.81
N TRP A 286 -12.89 -2.36 -7.25
CA TRP A 286 -13.35 -1.21 -8.02
C TRP A 286 -12.33 -0.81 -9.08
N ARG A 287 -11.07 -0.65 -8.67
CA ARG A 287 -10.00 -0.19 -9.58
C ARG A 287 -9.81 -1.11 -10.78
N GLU A 288 -9.77 -2.41 -10.55
CA GLU A 288 -9.56 -3.38 -11.63
C GLU A 288 -10.78 -3.48 -12.57
N ALA A 289 -12.01 -3.47 -12.01
CA ALA A 289 -13.22 -3.45 -12.81
C ALA A 289 -13.34 -2.19 -13.68
N ALA A 290 -13.05 -1.02 -13.11
CA ALA A 290 -13.08 0.25 -13.84
C ALA A 290 -11.98 0.32 -14.92
N ALA A 291 -10.76 -0.16 -14.61
CA ALA A 291 -9.65 -0.21 -15.55
C ALA A 291 -9.93 -1.15 -16.73
N GLU A 292 -10.45 -2.36 -16.46
CA GLU A 292 -10.87 -3.32 -17.51
C GLU A 292 -11.93 -2.72 -18.44
N LEU A 293 -12.96 -2.07 -17.87
CA LEU A 293 -14.00 -1.43 -18.66
C LEU A 293 -13.46 -0.30 -19.51
N ALA A 294 -12.64 0.57 -18.92
CA ALA A 294 -12.03 1.69 -19.64
C ALA A 294 -11.09 1.24 -20.75
N GLY A 295 -10.31 0.18 -20.50
CA GLY A 295 -9.39 -0.41 -21.48
C GLY A 295 -10.07 -0.96 -22.73
N ARG A 296 -11.39 -1.24 -22.69
CA ARG A 296 -12.16 -1.67 -23.86
C ARG A 296 -12.24 -0.61 -24.94
N GLY A 297 -12.22 0.67 -24.58
CA GLY A 297 -12.18 1.79 -25.51
C GLY A 297 -13.37 1.86 -26.48
N ASP A 298 -14.53 1.31 -26.11
CA ASP A 298 -15.67 1.14 -27.03
C ASP A 298 -16.90 1.97 -26.65
N GLU A 299 -17.77 2.18 -27.63
CA GLU A 299 -19.00 2.98 -27.50
C GLU A 299 -20.01 2.37 -26.52
N VAL A 300 -20.02 1.03 -26.36
CA VAL A 300 -20.93 0.35 -25.43
C VAL A 300 -20.54 0.70 -24.00
N THR A 301 -19.26 0.63 -23.67
CA THR A 301 -18.72 1.02 -22.36
C THR A 301 -19.04 2.48 -22.08
N TYR A 302 -18.79 3.39 -23.04
CA TYR A 302 -19.12 4.81 -22.88
C TYR A 302 -20.60 5.03 -22.55
N ARG A 303 -21.52 4.46 -23.33
CA ARG A 303 -22.96 4.66 -23.13
C ARG A 303 -23.45 4.09 -21.81
N THR A 304 -22.95 2.92 -21.41
CA THR A 304 -23.35 2.28 -20.16
C THR A 304 -22.84 3.09 -18.96
N ALA A 305 -21.59 3.49 -18.97
CA ALA A 305 -21.02 4.33 -17.92
C ALA A 305 -21.69 5.72 -17.85
N ALA A 306 -22.01 6.32 -19.02
CA ALA A 306 -22.75 7.59 -19.09
C ALA A 306 -24.16 7.49 -18.50
N ALA A 307 -24.86 6.38 -18.70
CA ALA A 307 -26.15 6.16 -18.08
C ALA A 307 -26.05 6.09 -16.55
N LEU A 308 -25.00 5.43 -16.01
CA LEU A 308 -24.77 5.32 -14.57
C LEU A 308 -24.54 6.67 -13.89
N THR A 309 -24.01 7.69 -14.57
CA THR A 309 -23.82 9.02 -13.94
C THR A 309 -25.12 9.66 -13.43
N ARG A 310 -26.28 9.07 -13.77
CA ARG A 310 -27.63 9.51 -13.36
C ARG A 310 -28.32 8.52 -12.44
N ASP A 311 -27.62 7.48 -11.99
CA ASP A 311 -28.16 6.47 -11.08
C ASP A 311 -28.48 7.11 -9.72
N GLU A 312 -29.55 6.66 -9.09
CA GLU A 312 -29.94 7.13 -7.75
C GLU A 312 -28.93 6.71 -6.67
N SER A 313 -28.22 5.62 -6.89
CA SER A 313 -27.11 5.20 -6.03
C SER A 313 -25.86 6.01 -6.33
N ALA A 314 -25.41 6.79 -5.35
CA ALA A 314 -24.19 7.58 -5.46
C ALA A 314 -22.95 6.74 -5.79
N LEU A 315 -22.87 5.50 -5.29
CA LEU A 315 -21.76 4.57 -5.60
C LEU A 315 -21.79 4.12 -7.06
N ARG A 316 -22.97 3.78 -7.59
CA ARG A 316 -23.12 3.40 -9.01
C ARG A 316 -22.83 4.58 -9.92
N ALA A 317 -23.30 5.78 -9.55
CA ALA A 317 -23.00 7.01 -10.28
C ALA A 317 -21.49 7.31 -10.25
N ALA A 318 -20.83 7.19 -9.10
CA ALA A 318 -19.39 7.37 -8.94
C ALA A 318 -18.60 6.34 -9.77
N PHE A 319 -19.02 5.06 -9.80
CA PHE A 319 -18.38 4.06 -10.64
C PHE A 319 -18.47 4.41 -12.13
N GLY A 320 -19.65 4.84 -12.61
CA GLY A 320 -19.81 5.31 -13.98
C GLY A 320 -18.90 6.50 -14.32
N VAL A 321 -18.76 7.44 -13.38
CA VAL A 321 -17.86 8.61 -13.49
C VAL A 321 -16.39 8.17 -13.58
N ASP A 322 -15.94 7.24 -12.71
CA ASP A 322 -14.56 6.74 -12.72
C ASP A 322 -14.22 6.01 -14.03
N VAL A 323 -15.12 5.13 -14.50
CA VAL A 323 -14.95 4.46 -15.80
C VAL A 323 -14.82 5.48 -16.94
N LEU A 324 -15.63 6.55 -16.94
CA LEU A 324 -15.56 7.60 -17.97
C LEU A 324 -14.25 8.38 -17.94
N GLY A 325 -13.76 8.76 -16.74
CA GLY A 325 -12.49 9.45 -16.61
C GLY A 325 -11.32 8.62 -17.18
N ARG A 326 -11.23 7.36 -16.76
CA ARG A 326 -10.23 6.41 -17.28
C ARG A 326 -10.39 6.14 -18.78
N LEU A 327 -11.62 6.02 -19.27
CA LEU A 327 -11.92 5.83 -20.70
C LEU A 327 -11.43 7.03 -21.52
N ALA A 328 -11.61 8.25 -21.04
CA ALA A 328 -11.13 9.46 -21.71
C ALA A 328 -9.60 9.51 -21.81
N SER A 329 -8.90 8.98 -20.81
CA SER A 329 -7.45 8.83 -20.81
C SER A 329 -6.98 7.72 -21.74
N ALA A 330 -7.61 6.53 -21.69
CA ALA A 330 -7.25 5.36 -22.50
C ALA A 330 -7.62 5.51 -23.97
N ALA A 331 -8.72 6.23 -24.28
CA ALA A 331 -9.27 6.41 -25.63
C ALA A 331 -9.59 7.91 -25.87
N PRO A 332 -8.64 8.73 -26.33
CA PRO A 332 -8.79 10.18 -26.47
C PRO A 332 -9.97 10.63 -27.35
N ALA A 333 -10.47 9.77 -28.24
CA ALA A 333 -11.66 10.05 -29.04
C ALA A 333 -12.93 10.33 -28.21
N PHE A 334 -12.96 9.85 -26.96
CA PHE A 334 -14.06 10.09 -26.03
C PHE A 334 -13.86 11.33 -25.14
N ALA A 335 -12.64 11.87 -25.03
CA ALA A 335 -12.27 12.90 -24.03
C ALA A 335 -13.22 14.10 -24.04
N GLY A 336 -13.50 14.71 -25.20
CA GLY A 336 -14.41 15.86 -25.30
C GLY A 336 -15.85 15.54 -24.90
N ARG A 337 -16.35 14.35 -25.24
CA ARG A 337 -17.69 13.89 -24.87
C ARG A 337 -17.79 13.63 -23.37
N VAL A 338 -16.75 13.02 -22.79
CA VAL A 338 -16.66 12.74 -21.36
C VAL A 338 -16.62 14.05 -20.59
N LEU A 339 -15.75 15.00 -20.98
CA LEU A 339 -15.65 16.29 -20.30
C LEU A 339 -17.00 17.03 -20.27
N ALA A 340 -17.70 17.08 -21.40
CA ALA A 340 -19.04 17.69 -21.48
C ALA A 340 -20.04 17.02 -20.55
N LEU A 341 -20.03 15.68 -20.49
CA LEU A 341 -20.92 14.90 -19.62
C LEU A 341 -20.58 15.12 -18.13
N LEU A 342 -19.30 15.07 -17.77
CA LEU A 342 -18.85 15.33 -16.39
C LEU A 342 -19.18 16.77 -15.97
N GLY A 343 -19.11 17.74 -16.88
CA GLY A 343 -19.55 19.13 -16.62
C GLY A 343 -21.01 19.18 -16.17
N THR A 344 -21.91 18.46 -16.87
CA THR A 344 -23.33 18.39 -16.44
C THR A 344 -23.53 17.61 -15.13
N ALA A 345 -22.67 16.65 -14.84
CA ALA A 345 -22.70 15.93 -13.56
C ALA A 345 -22.23 16.84 -12.39
N VAL A 346 -21.22 17.67 -12.61
CA VAL A 346 -20.77 18.67 -11.64
C VAL A 346 -21.88 19.68 -11.31
N GLU A 347 -22.63 20.16 -12.31
CA GLU A 347 -23.75 21.07 -12.10
C GLU A 347 -24.82 20.46 -11.19
N ARG A 348 -25.20 19.21 -11.46
CA ARG A 348 -26.19 18.48 -10.63
C ARG A 348 -25.69 18.21 -9.21
N GLU A 349 -24.42 17.87 -9.04
CA GLU A 349 -23.83 17.60 -7.73
C GLU A 349 -23.92 18.83 -6.82
N GLN A 350 -23.65 20.02 -7.35
CA GLN A 350 -23.72 21.27 -6.58
C GLN A 350 -25.14 21.68 -6.20
N GLU A 351 -26.13 21.30 -7.00
CA GLU A 351 -27.55 21.58 -6.71
C GLU A 351 -28.12 20.65 -5.62
N SER A 352 -27.59 19.44 -5.51
CA SER A 352 -28.16 18.38 -4.64
C SER A 352 -27.47 18.21 -3.30
N ALA A 353 -26.35 18.90 -3.02
CA ALA A 353 -25.44 18.61 -1.89
C ALA A 353 -25.14 17.11 -1.76
N GLY A 354 -24.73 16.52 -2.89
CA GLY A 354 -24.66 15.08 -3.13
C GLY A 354 -23.68 14.31 -2.23
N ALA A 355 -23.56 13.03 -2.46
CA ALA A 355 -22.71 12.16 -1.67
C ALA A 355 -21.22 12.48 -1.91
N THR A 356 -20.45 12.64 -0.86
CA THR A 356 -19.01 12.93 -0.89
C THR A 356 -18.22 12.01 -1.84
N VAL A 357 -18.61 10.73 -1.93
CA VAL A 357 -17.96 9.77 -2.84
C VAL A 357 -18.10 10.18 -4.30
N LEU A 358 -19.28 10.64 -4.72
CA LEU A 358 -19.50 11.09 -6.10
C LEU A 358 -18.70 12.36 -6.40
N ALA A 359 -18.74 13.36 -5.49
CA ALA A 359 -17.99 14.59 -5.64
C ALA A 359 -16.48 14.34 -5.76
N ARG A 360 -15.92 13.49 -4.89
CA ARG A 360 -14.51 13.11 -4.92
C ARG A 360 -14.14 12.40 -6.23
N THR A 361 -14.99 11.48 -6.70
CA THR A 361 -14.76 10.75 -7.95
C THR A 361 -14.88 11.65 -9.17
N LEU A 362 -15.83 12.60 -9.19
CA LEU A 362 -15.94 13.61 -10.26
C LEU A 362 -14.65 14.43 -10.39
N VAL A 363 -14.12 14.90 -9.27
CA VAL A 363 -12.87 15.68 -9.26
C VAL A 363 -11.71 14.87 -9.84
N ARG A 364 -11.56 13.60 -9.42
CA ARG A 364 -10.50 12.71 -9.93
C ARG A 364 -10.66 12.43 -11.43
N ALA A 365 -11.88 12.08 -11.86
CA ALA A 365 -12.18 11.77 -13.27
C ALA A 365 -11.94 12.96 -14.20
N LEU A 366 -12.14 14.20 -13.72
CA LEU A 366 -11.80 15.42 -14.47
C LEU A 366 -10.30 15.58 -14.68
N GLY A 367 -9.47 15.05 -13.78
CA GLY A 367 -8.01 15.12 -13.87
C GLY A 367 -7.37 14.00 -14.71
N GLU A 368 -8.04 12.85 -14.84
CA GLU A 368 -7.48 11.66 -15.49
C GLU A 368 -6.98 11.89 -16.94
N PRO A 369 -7.71 12.62 -17.83
CA PRO A 369 -7.20 12.86 -19.18
C PRO A 369 -6.06 13.91 -19.25
N GLY A 370 -5.77 14.62 -18.18
CA GLY A 370 -4.79 15.71 -18.18
C GLY A 370 -5.20 16.94 -18.98
N ASP A 371 -6.47 17.07 -19.34
CA ASP A 371 -6.98 18.18 -20.16
C ASP A 371 -7.28 19.41 -19.28
N ARG A 372 -6.56 20.51 -19.51
CA ARG A 372 -6.71 21.76 -18.78
C ARG A 372 -8.10 22.41 -18.96
N ALA A 373 -8.87 22.02 -19.96
CA ALA A 373 -10.25 22.45 -20.12
C ALA A 373 -11.13 22.03 -18.91
N ALA A 374 -10.70 21.07 -18.10
CA ALA A 374 -11.35 20.67 -16.85
C ALA A 374 -11.13 21.64 -15.68
N LEU A 375 -10.12 22.55 -15.73
CA LEU A 375 -9.78 23.46 -14.63
C LEU A 375 -10.99 24.23 -14.04
N PRO A 376 -11.87 24.85 -14.86
CA PRO A 376 -13.02 25.58 -14.31
C PRO A 376 -13.98 24.69 -13.54
N LEU A 377 -14.10 23.42 -13.92
CA LEU A 377 -14.97 22.44 -13.25
C LEU A 377 -14.35 22.00 -11.91
N VAL A 378 -13.05 21.71 -11.89
CA VAL A 378 -12.32 21.32 -10.68
C VAL A 378 -12.34 22.45 -9.63
N LEU A 379 -12.18 23.71 -10.06
CA LEU A 379 -12.21 24.88 -9.17
C LEU A 379 -13.51 24.99 -8.38
N ARG A 380 -14.62 24.49 -8.89
CA ARG A 380 -15.92 24.50 -8.16
C ARG A 380 -15.90 23.65 -6.89
N PHE A 381 -14.97 22.69 -6.78
CA PHE A 381 -14.80 21.84 -5.61
C PHE A 381 -13.76 22.35 -4.59
N ALA A 382 -13.01 23.39 -4.93
CA ALA A 382 -12.00 23.97 -4.02
C ALA A 382 -12.59 24.57 -2.73
N GLY A 383 -13.89 24.89 -2.73
CA GLY A 383 -14.63 25.36 -1.55
C GLY A 383 -15.61 24.33 -0.96
N HIS A 384 -15.52 23.08 -1.32
CA HIS A 384 -16.45 22.03 -0.88
C HIS A 384 -16.41 21.83 0.64
N ALA A 385 -17.55 21.48 1.26
CA ALA A 385 -17.65 21.29 2.72
C ALA A 385 -16.75 20.15 3.22
N ASP A 386 -16.68 19.04 2.47
CA ASP A 386 -15.86 17.88 2.81
C ASP A 386 -14.38 18.10 2.48
N ALA A 387 -13.50 17.84 3.45
CA ALA A 387 -12.05 18.01 3.32
C ALA A 387 -11.44 17.08 2.27
N GLY A 388 -11.93 15.83 2.16
CA GLY A 388 -11.45 14.87 1.18
C GLY A 388 -11.71 15.32 -0.26
N VAL A 389 -12.84 15.99 -0.52
CA VAL A 389 -13.15 16.59 -1.83
C VAL A 389 -12.22 17.77 -2.11
N ARG A 390 -11.98 18.66 -1.12
CA ARG A 390 -11.02 19.78 -1.29
C ARG A 390 -9.59 19.27 -1.53
N ALA A 391 -9.19 18.22 -0.83
CA ALA A 391 -7.89 17.57 -1.02
C ALA A 391 -7.75 16.97 -2.44
N ALA A 392 -8.82 16.30 -2.92
CA ALA A 392 -8.87 15.80 -4.29
C ALA A 392 -8.78 16.94 -5.31
N ALA A 393 -9.48 18.06 -5.09
CA ALA A 393 -9.41 19.23 -5.96
C ALA A 393 -7.98 19.80 -6.02
N ALA A 394 -7.30 19.95 -4.89
CA ALA A 394 -5.91 20.41 -4.85
C ALA A 394 -4.96 19.47 -5.61
N ALA A 395 -5.11 18.14 -5.42
CA ALA A 395 -4.32 17.13 -6.13
C ALA A 395 -4.60 17.15 -7.65
N THR A 396 -5.86 17.27 -8.05
CA THR A 396 -6.24 17.32 -9.47
C THR A 396 -5.74 18.61 -10.14
N LEU A 397 -5.78 19.76 -9.44
CA LEU A 397 -5.16 20.99 -9.94
C LEU A 397 -3.65 20.82 -10.16
N HIS A 398 -2.96 20.08 -9.27
CA HIS A 398 -1.54 19.75 -9.49
C HIS A 398 -1.34 18.91 -10.77
N THR A 399 -2.12 17.85 -10.94
CA THR A 399 -2.04 16.97 -12.14
C THR A 399 -2.30 17.71 -13.44
N LEU A 400 -3.30 18.61 -13.46
CA LEU A 400 -3.63 19.42 -14.64
C LEU A 400 -2.57 20.49 -14.95
N GLY A 401 -1.64 20.74 -14.04
CA GLY A 401 -0.59 21.73 -14.20
C GLY A 401 -1.16 23.15 -14.10
N VAL A 402 -1.06 23.76 -12.92
CA VAL A 402 -1.40 25.16 -12.74
C VAL A 402 -0.25 26.01 -13.23
N GLY A 403 -0.35 26.49 -14.48
CA GLY A 403 0.58 27.44 -15.04
C GLY A 403 0.41 28.83 -14.40
N ALA A 404 0.60 29.86 -15.19
CA ALA A 404 0.30 31.22 -14.76
C ALA A 404 -1.22 31.53 -14.62
N ASP A 405 -2.06 30.45 -14.55
CA ASP A 405 -3.52 30.55 -14.44
C ASP A 405 -3.91 31.08 -13.05
N GLU A 406 -4.22 32.34 -12.99
CA GLU A 406 -4.44 33.09 -11.76
C GLU A 406 -5.60 32.55 -10.90
N PRO A 407 -6.78 32.11 -11.42
CA PRO A 407 -7.86 31.56 -10.59
C PRO A 407 -7.48 30.27 -9.89
N ALA A 408 -6.74 29.38 -10.55
CA ALA A 408 -6.30 28.11 -9.97
C ALA A 408 -5.22 28.33 -8.90
N ALA A 409 -4.26 29.23 -9.16
CA ALA A 409 -3.22 29.60 -8.20
C ALA A 409 -3.83 30.25 -6.95
N GLN A 410 -4.82 31.15 -7.12
CA GLN A 410 -5.55 31.76 -6.00
C GLN A 410 -6.33 30.74 -5.18
N ALA A 411 -6.97 29.74 -5.83
CA ALA A 411 -7.67 28.67 -5.12
C ALA A 411 -6.69 27.83 -4.29
N LEU A 412 -5.55 27.43 -4.86
CA LEU A 412 -4.50 26.70 -4.15
C LEU A 412 -3.93 27.52 -2.98
N ALA A 413 -3.64 28.82 -3.21
CA ALA A 413 -3.15 29.71 -2.15
C ALA A 413 -4.11 29.77 -0.95
N ARG A 414 -5.43 29.83 -1.17
CA ARG A 414 -6.42 29.72 -0.09
C ARG A 414 -6.37 28.36 0.60
N LEU A 415 -6.29 27.27 -0.16
CA LEU A 415 -6.29 25.91 0.38
C LEU A 415 -5.01 25.58 1.17
N THR A 416 -3.89 26.30 0.97
CA THR A 416 -2.71 26.14 1.84
C THR A 416 -3.01 26.53 3.30
N GLY A 417 -4.04 27.34 3.54
CA GLY A 417 -4.51 27.73 4.88
C GLY A 417 -5.66 26.87 5.43
N ASP A 418 -5.99 25.74 4.81
CA ASP A 418 -7.11 24.89 5.22
C ASP A 418 -6.93 24.33 6.64
N ALA A 419 -8.05 24.08 7.32
CA ALA A 419 -8.04 23.45 8.66
C ALA A 419 -7.52 22.00 8.62
N ASP A 420 -7.81 21.29 7.53
CA ASP A 420 -7.39 19.91 7.34
C ASP A 420 -5.92 19.82 6.86
N PRO A 421 -5.06 19.04 7.53
CA PRO A 421 -3.63 18.95 7.17
C PRO A 421 -3.39 18.33 5.80
N VAL A 422 -4.23 17.37 5.36
CA VAL A 422 -4.07 16.74 4.04
C VAL A 422 -4.38 17.74 2.93
N VAL A 423 -5.40 18.56 3.10
CA VAL A 423 -5.73 19.66 2.15
C VAL A 423 -4.58 20.67 2.09
N ARG A 424 -4.04 21.10 3.25
CA ARG A 424 -2.91 22.03 3.29
C ARG A 424 -1.69 21.48 2.57
N HIS A 425 -1.33 20.23 2.85
CA HIS A 425 -0.19 19.57 2.22
C HIS A 425 -0.35 19.52 0.70
N ARG A 426 -1.48 18.98 0.20
CA ARG A 426 -1.73 18.84 -1.25
C ARG A 426 -1.78 20.18 -1.97
N ALA A 427 -2.38 21.19 -1.34
CA ALA A 427 -2.42 22.55 -1.91
C ALA A 427 -1.03 23.21 -1.94
N THR A 428 -0.23 23.03 -0.88
CA THR A 428 1.14 23.55 -0.80
C THR A 428 2.03 22.88 -1.86
N LEU A 429 1.97 21.57 -2.00
CA LEU A 429 2.65 20.80 -3.06
C LEU A 429 2.27 21.34 -4.45
N ALA A 430 0.96 21.43 -4.74
CA ALA A 430 0.48 21.92 -6.03
C ALA A 430 0.94 23.35 -6.33
N LEU A 431 0.91 24.23 -5.33
CA LEU A 431 1.34 25.60 -5.46
C LEU A 431 2.86 25.74 -5.61
N ALA A 432 3.64 24.89 -4.91
CA ALA A 432 5.10 24.85 -5.01
C ALA A 432 5.56 24.52 -6.44
N TRP A 433 4.86 23.61 -7.10
CA TRP A 433 5.15 23.16 -8.46
C TRP A 433 4.51 24.01 -9.55
N SER A 434 3.61 24.95 -9.20
CA SER A 434 2.97 25.83 -10.17
C SER A 434 3.96 26.86 -10.74
N GLU A 435 3.66 27.37 -11.95
CA GLU A 435 4.41 28.46 -12.56
C GLU A 435 3.98 29.85 -12.06
N ALA A 436 2.91 29.90 -11.24
CA ALA A 436 2.42 31.16 -10.70
C ALA A 436 3.42 31.78 -9.70
N ASP A 437 3.73 33.03 -9.87
CA ASP A 437 4.71 33.77 -9.04
C ASP A 437 4.21 35.16 -8.67
N SER A 438 3.07 35.23 -7.97
CA SER A 438 2.54 36.48 -7.40
C SER A 438 3.00 36.64 -5.95
N LEU A 439 2.83 37.85 -5.41
CA LEU A 439 3.09 38.09 -3.99
C LEU A 439 2.23 37.19 -3.10
N ASP A 440 0.95 36.99 -3.44
CA ASP A 440 0.04 36.16 -2.69
C ASP A 440 0.49 34.68 -2.67
N VAL A 441 1.02 34.16 -3.77
CA VAL A 441 1.61 32.82 -3.86
C VAL A 441 2.82 32.70 -2.92
N ARG A 442 3.75 33.68 -2.97
CA ARG A 442 4.94 33.67 -2.10
C ARG A 442 4.57 33.78 -0.62
N GLU A 443 3.60 34.63 -0.26
CA GLU A 443 3.14 34.76 1.13
C GLU A 443 2.39 33.51 1.61
N SER A 444 1.59 32.91 0.76
CA SER A 444 0.90 31.65 1.08
C SER A 444 1.88 30.49 1.36
N LEU A 445 2.94 30.38 0.54
CA LEU A 445 4.02 29.42 0.77
C LEU A 445 4.82 29.76 2.04
N ALA A 446 5.16 31.03 2.24
CA ALA A 446 5.92 31.47 3.42
C ALA A 446 5.17 31.19 4.73
N ALA A 447 3.85 31.32 4.73
CA ALA A 447 3.03 30.98 5.88
C ALA A 447 3.09 29.48 6.25
N ARG A 448 3.52 28.60 5.33
CA ARG A 448 3.67 27.15 5.57
C ARG A 448 5.08 26.71 5.97
N LEU A 449 6.08 27.60 5.97
CA LEU A 449 7.44 27.28 6.41
C LEU A 449 7.55 26.85 7.88
N ALA A 450 6.52 27.10 8.67
CA ALA A 450 6.38 26.69 10.07
C ALA A 450 5.15 25.79 10.29
N ASP A 451 4.68 25.08 9.26
CA ASP A 451 3.57 24.13 9.41
C ASP A 451 3.99 23.00 10.37
N HIS A 452 3.01 22.49 11.12
CA HIS A 452 3.23 21.37 12.04
C HIS A 452 3.63 20.08 11.30
N ASP A 453 3.18 19.92 10.06
CA ASP A 453 3.59 18.83 9.18
C ASP A 453 4.90 19.19 8.49
N PRO A 454 6.02 18.48 8.80
CA PRO A 454 7.32 18.74 8.18
C PRO A 454 7.33 18.58 6.66
N ALA A 455 6.50 17.68 6.10
CA ALA A 455 6.40 17.49 4.66
C ALA A 455 5.79 18.72 3.98
N THR A 456 4.75 19.31 4.57
CA THR A 456 4.16 20.56 4.10
C THR A 456 5.16 21.73 4.17
N ALA A 457 5.94 21.83 5.26
CA ALA A 457 6.98 22.86 5.38
C ALA A 457 8.10 22.69 4.35
N ALA A 458 8.48 21.46 4.02
CA ALA A 458 9.49 21.16 3.00
C ALA A 458 9.02 21.54 1.60
N GLU A 459 7.76 21.22 1.24
CA GLU A 459 7.19 21.65 -0.04
C GLU A 459 7.06 23.19 -0.16
N ALA A 460 6.70 23.85 0.93
CA ALA A 460 6.67 25.31 0.97
C ALA A 460 8.05 25.93 0.72
N ALA A 461 9.09 25.38 1.36
CA ALA A 461 10.47 25.81 1.17
C ALA A 461 10.95 25.56 -0.27
N ARG A 462 10.62 24.41 -0.88
CA ARG A 462 10.86 24.12 -2.30
C ARG A 462 10.22 25.16 -3.19
N GLY A 463 8.92 25.41 -2.98
CA GLY A 463 8.18 26.38 -3.79
C GLY A 463 8.76 27.79 -3.75
N LEU A 464 9.27 28.23 -2.60
CA LEU A 464 9.96 29.52 -2.45
C LEU A 464 11.36 29.48 -3.07
N ALA A 465 12.11 28.39 -2.95
CA ALA A 465 13.42 28.22 -3.57
C ALA A 465 13.33 28.35 -5.10
N ARG A 466 12.36 27.69 -5.74
CA ARG A 466 12.08 27.78 -7.18
C ARG A 466 11.81 29.21 -7.65
N ARG A 467 11.24 30.04 -6.77
CA ARG A 467 10.93 31.48 -7.05
C ARG A 467 12.04 32.42 -6.63
N GLY A 468 13.19 31.91 -6.20
CA GLY A 468 14.32 32.72 -5.73
C GLY A 468 14.02 33.51 -4.48
N ASP A 469 13.05 33.08 -3.65
CA ASP A 469 12.70 33.78 -2.41
C ASP A 469 13.69 33.42 -1.30
N PRO A 470 14.37 34.39 -0.67
CA PRO A 470 15.43 34.13 0.31
C PRO A 470 14.95 33.43 1.57
N ARG A 471 13.65 33.51 1.90
CA ARG A 471 13.06 32.80 3.07
C ARG A 471 13.19 31.27 2.98
N ALA A 472 13.36 30.72 1.79
CA ALA A 472 13.58 29.30 1.57
C ALA A 472 14.87 28.80 2.25
N VAL A 473 15.95 29.60 2.25
CA VAL A 473 17.29 29.18 2.71
C VAL A 473 17.27 28.80 4.19
N ASP A 474 16.72 29.67 5.04
CA ASP A 474 16.64 29.41 6.48
C ASP A 474 15.70 28.25 6.81
N ALA A 475 14.63 28.07 6.02
CA ALA A 475 13.70 26.96 6.19
C ALA A 475 14.36 25.62 5.83
N LEU A 476 15.04 25.54 4.69
CA LEU A 476 15.79 24.35 4.27
C LEU A 476 16.90 24.01 5.28
N ALA A 477 17.65 25.01 5.76
CA ALA A 477 18.67 24.78 6.78
C ALA A 477 18.10 24.14 8.06
N ARG A 478 16.92 24.59 8.52
CA ARG A 478 16.25 24.00 9.68
C ARG A 478 15.80 22.56 9.42
N LEU A 479 15.19 22.28 8.27
CA LEU A 479 14.71 20.95 7.89
C LEU A 479 15.85 19.96 7.77
N LEU A 480 16.97 20.34 7.16
CA LEU A 480 18.15 19.50 6.99
C LEU A 480 18.92 19.26 8.29
N THR A 481 18.87 20.23 9.25
CA THR A 481 19.58 20.09 10.52
C THR A 481 18.78 19.29 11.56
N ARG A 482 17.45 19.38 11.54
CA ARG A 482 16.55 18.79 12.54
C ARG A 482 15.77 17.59 12.01
N GLY A 483 15.70 17.43 10.70
CA GLY A 483 14.96 16.36 10.03
C GLY A 483 15.69 15.03 10.19
N GLU A 484 14.92 13.97 10.19
CA GLU A 484 15.41 12.60 10.19
C GLU A 484 15.80 12.20 8.77
N PRO A 485 17.06 11.81 8.48
CA PRO A 485 17.48 11.32 7.18
C PRO A 485 16.62 10.13 6.72
N GLY A 486 16.14 10.18 5.47
CA GLY A 486 15.23 9.18 4.91
C GLY A 486 13.75 9.43 5.19
N SER A 487 13.41 10.50 5.92
CA SER A 487 12.02 10.96 5.96
C SER A 487 11.66 11.75 4.69
N ALA A 488 10.39 11.67 4.27
CA ALA A 488 9.90 12.39 3.08
C ALA A 488 10.19 13.90 3.14
N ALA A 489 10.08 14.51 4.32
CA ALA A 489 10.40 15.93 4.51
C ALA A 489 11.88 16.25 4.31
N TYR A 490 12.77 15.38 4.82
CA TYR A 490 14.21 15.53 4.65
C TYR A 490 14.62 15.34 3.19
N ASP A 491 14.07 14.33 2.52
CA ASP A 491 14.37 14.05 1.11
C ASP A 491 13.89 15.20 0.22
N THR A 492 12.66 15.68 0.43
CA THR A 492 12.12 16.88 -0.23
C THR A 492 13.01 18.11 -0.01
N ALA A 493 13.46 18.35 1.24
CA ALA A 493 14.34 19.46 1.54
C ALA A 493 15.71 19.33 0.86
N THR A 494 16.25 18.11 0.79
CA THR A 494 17.53 17.80 0.12
C THR A 494 17.45 18.12 -1.37
N GLU A 495 16.40 17.66 -2.04
CA GLU A 495 16.14 17.97 -3.46
C GLU A 495 15.94 19.47 -3.69
N ALA A 496 15.22 20.16 -2.79
CA ALA A 496 14.93 21.58 -2.91
C ALA A 496 16.19 22.49 -2.79
N VAL A 497 17.30 21.99 -2.24
CA VAL A 497 18.58 22.72 -2.22
C VAL A 497 19.05 23.06 -3.63
N ASP A 498 18.83 22.18 -4.60
CA ASP A 498 19.25 22.41 -5.98
C ASP A 498 18.42 23.47 -6.70
N GLU A 499 17.23 23.77 -6.18
CA GLU A 499 16.36 24.84 -6.68
C GLU A 499 16.77 26.25 -6.16
N VAL A 500 17.66 26.34 -5.16
CA VAL A 500 18.13 27.61 -4.62
C VAL A 500 19.03 28.30 -5.63
N GLY A 501 18.65 29.51 -6.09
CA GLY A 501 19.36 30.24 -7.11
C GLY A 501 20.72 30.81 -6.68
N ASP A 502 20.90 31.15 -5.38
CA ASP A 502 22.15 31.66 -4.81
C ASP A 502 23.16 30.54 -4.59
N GLU A 503 24.26 30.53 -5.34
CA GLU A 503 25.30 29.48 -5.24
C GLU A 503 25.96 29.40 -3.87
N ARG A 504 26.13 30.55 -3.17
CA ARG A 504 26.73 30.56 -1.81
C ARG A 504 25.78 29.94 -0.79
N ALA A 505 24.50 30.31 -0.85
CA ALA A 505 23.47 29.70 0.00
C ALA A 505 23.33 28.20 -0.27
N ARG A 506 23.34 27.78 -1.52
CA ARG A 506 23.31 26.38 -1.93
C ARG A 506 24.51 25.59 -1.38
N ALA A 507 25.72 26.15 -1.48
CA ALA A 507 26.93 25.51 -0.94
C ALA A 507 26.89 25.38 0.57
N LEU A 508 26.36 26.38 1.29
CA LEU A 508 26.17 26.31 2.73
C LEU A 508 25.16 25.21 3.12
N LEU A 509 24.03 25.15 2.44
CA LEU A 509 23.00 24.11 2.67
C LEU A 509 23.54 22.69 2.43
N ARG A 510 24.31 22.47 1.37
CA ARG A 510 24.98 21.18 1.12
C ARG A 510 25.98 20.81 2.23
N GLY A 511 26.57 21.79 2.88
CA GLY A 511 27.46 21.60 4.03
C GLY A 511 26.74 21.13 5.30
N THR A 512 25.40 21.22 5.35
CA THR A 512 24.58 20.74 6.48
C THR A 512 24.21 19.26 6.34
N PHE A 513 24.45 18.64 5.18
CA PHE A 513 24.16 17.20 4.98
C PHE A 513 25.01 16.37 5.94
N PRO A 514 24.44 15.32 6.59
CA PRO A 514 25.24 14.40 7.36
C PRO A 514 26.32 13.84 6.44
N ARG A 515 27.58 13.98 6.84
CA ARG A 515 28.67 13.25 6.17
C ARG A 515 28.42 11.78 6.48
N LEU A 516 27.89 11.05 5.50
CA LEU A 516 27.87 9.60 5.54
C LEU A 516 29.33 9.18 5.78
N GLY A 517 29.61 8.61 6.96
CA GLY A 517 30.92 8.17 7.33
C GLY A 517 31.45 7.23 6.25
N THR A 518 32.56 7.62 5.63
CA THR A 518 33.37 6.80 4.73
C THR A 518 33.96 5.62 5.46
#